data_3a5561bacd7f1900c6f0bd9ddaf969a0
#
_entry.id   3a5561bacd7f1900c6f0bd9ddaf969a0
#
_cell.length_a   1.000
_cell.length_b   1.000
_cell.length_c   1.000
_cell.angle_alpha   90.00
_cell.angle_beta   90.00
_cell.angle_gamma   90.00
#
_symmetry.space_group_name_H-M   'P 1'
#
loop_
_entity.id
_entity.type
_entity.pdbx_description
1 polymer ?
#
loop_
_entity_poly.entity_id
_entity_poly.type
_entity_poly.pdbx_seq_one_letter_code
_entity_poly.pdbx_strand_id
1 'polypeptide(L)'
;MRAFIDTSSLFKRYVEEDGSQALERLLNDVVEIAVSPVTWLEMNAAIARHVRAKSLTSQQATGLTTEARKDFESFCRVVWNEMLETTATRLVSQYPLSTLDAIQLASGLLSKADLFVTSDRGLFEEARKEVRKAVCV
;
A
#
# COMPACT_ATOMS: atom_id res chain seq x y z
N MET A 1 -6.91 10.47 11.73
CA MET A 1 -5.90 9.44 12.01
C MET A 1 -4.95 9.28 10.82
N ARG A 2 -3.77 8.74 11.05
CA ARG A 2 -2.84 8.35 9.99
C ARG A 2 -3.08 6.89 9.60
N ALA A 3 -3.20 6.60 8.31
CA ALA A 3 -3.28 5.23 7.81
C ALA A 3 -2.07 4.91 6.92
N PHE A 4 -1.46 3.76 7.16
CA PHE A 4 -0.54 3.17 6.18
C PHE A 4 -1.36 2.31 5.22
N ILE A 5 -1.18 2.53 3.93
CA ILE A 5 -1.93 1.80 2.90
C ILE A 5 -0.93 1.08 2.00
N ASP A 6 -1.04 -0.24 1.93
CA ASP A 6 -0.21 -1.01 1.02
C ASP A 6 -0.67 -0.82 -0.44
N THR A 7 0.16 -1.23 -1.38
CA THR A 7 -0.10 -1.01 -2.81
C THR A 7 -1.40 -1.68 -3.26
N SER A 8 -1.71 -2.87 -2.77
CA SER A 8 -2.90 -3.62 -3.18
C SER A 8 -4.19 -2.87 -2.86
N SER A 9 -4.23 -2.21 -1.70
CA SER A 9 -5.36 -1.38 -1.28
C SER A 9 -5.35 -0.02 -1.96
N LEU A 10 -4.19 0.61 -2.04
CA LEU A 10 -4.07 1.95 -2.65
C LEU A 10 -4.52 1.94 -4.11
N PHE A 11 -4.24 0.87 -4.84
CA PHE A 11 -4.66 0.71 -6.23
C PHE A 11 -6.19 0.81 -6.41
N LYS A 12 -6.96 0.33 -5.42
CA LYS A 12 -8.44 0.40 -5.42
C LYS A 12 -9.00 1.82 -5.38
N ARG A 13 -8.19 2.80 -5.01
CA ARG A 13 -8.56 4.21 -5.06
C ARG A 13 -8.64 4.73 -6.50
N TYR A 14 -7.87 4.13 -7.41
CA TYR A 14 -7.72 4.59 -8.79
C TYR A 14 -8.42 3.70 -9.81
N VAL A 15 -8.65 2.44 -9.48
CA VAL A 15 -9.35 1.47 -10.32
C VAL A 15 -10.47 0.85 -9.51
N GLU A 16 -11.70 0.96 -10.02
CA GLU A 16 -12.87 0.38 -9.37
C GLU A 16 -12.79 -1.14 -9.38
N GLU A 17 -12.78 -1.74 -8.21
CA GLU A 17 -12.77 -3.19 -8.00
C GLU A 17 -13.36 -3.52 -6.62
N ASP A 18 -13.46 -4.81 -6.29
CA ASP A 18 -13.95 -5.23 -4.97
C ASP A 18 -13.11 -4.59 -3.85
N GLY A 19 -13.78 -3.97 -2.91
CA GLY A 19 -13.14 -3.26 -1.79
C GLY A 19 -12.95 -1.76 -2.01
N SER A 20 -13.10 -1.22 -3.23
CA SER A 20 -12.94 0.22 -3.51
C SER A 20 -13.85 1.09 -2.64
N GLN A 21 -15.13 0.72 -2.51
CA GLN A 21 -16.07 1.47 -1.66
C GLN A 21 -15.74 1.35 -0.17
N ALA A 22 -15.22 0.20 0.27
CA ALA A 22 -14.81 0.01 1.65
C ALA A 22 -13.59 0.90 1.97
N LEU A 23 -12.64 0.96 1.05
CA LEU A 23 -11.48 1.85 1.16
C LEU A 23 -11.93 3.32 1.22
N GLU A 24 -12.80 3.74 0.32
CA GLU A 24 -13.28 5.12 0.26
C GLU A 24 -13.94 5.53 1.58
N ARG A 25 -14.81 4.69 2.13
CA ARG A 25 -15.43 4.95 3.43
C ARG A 25 -14.41 5.07 4.55
N LEU A 26 -13.41 4.20 4.56
CA LEU A 26 -12.32 4.23 5.54
C LEU A 26 -11.51 5.53 5.45
N LEU A 27 -11.25 6.01 4.24
CA LEU A 27 -10.46 7.22 4.01
C LEU A 27 -11.15 8.50 4.49
N ASN A 28 -12.46 8.51 4.71
CA ASN A 28 -13.17 9.68 5.25
C ASN A 28 -12.64 10.11 6.62
N ASP A 29 -12.12 9.17 7.42
CA ASP A 29 -11.59 9.44 8.76
C ASP A 29 -10.06 9.56 8.79
N VAL A 30 -9.42 9.46 7.62
CA VAL A 30 -7.97 9.50 7.47
C VAL A 30 -7.53 10.91 7.08
N VAL A 31 -6.65 11.50 7.89
CA VAL A 31 -6.08 12.84 7.63
C VAL A 31 -4.72 12.77 6.96
N GLU A 32 -4.02 11.65 7.07
CA GLU A 32 -2.70 11.46 6.49
C GLU A 32 -2.53 10.01 6.02
N ILE A 33 -2.10 9.85 4.78
CA ILE A 33 -1.77 8.54 4.20
C ILE A 33 -0.27 8.38 4.21
N ALA A 34 0.20 7.25 4.75
CA ALA A 34 1.58 6.82 4.67
C ALA A 34 1.72 5.64 3.70
N VAL A 35 2.82 5.61 2.97
CA VAL A 35 3.12 4.57 1.98
C VAL A 35 4.58 4.14 2.07
N SER A 36 4.89 2.96 1.55
CA SER A 36 6.26 2.43 1.52
C SER A 36 7.12 3.08 0.43
N PRO A 37 8.46 2.93 0.50
CA PRO A 37 9.34 3.43 -0.56
C PRO A 37 9.15 2.69 -1.90
N VAL A 38 8.53 1.51 -1.91
CA VAL A 38 8.29 0.73 -3.13
C VAL A 38 6.88 0.91 -3.71
N THR A 39 5.99 1.59 -3.00
CA THR A 39 4.58 1.71 -3.40
C THR A 39 4.43 2.37 -4.77
N TRP A 40 5.18 3.43 -5.06
CA TRP A 40 5.11 4.08 -6.37
C TRP A 40 5.49 3.14 -7.51
N LEU A 41 6.58 2.38 -7.34
CA LEU A 41 7.02 1.42 -8.35
C LEU A 41 6.01 0.28 -8.53
N GLU A 42 5.46 -0.24 -7.44
CA GLU A 42 4.44 -1.29 -7.49
C GLU A 42 3.15 -0.81 -8.16
N MET A 43 2.72 0.42 -7.90
CA MET A 43 1.57 1.04 -8.56
C MET A 43 1.78 1.08 -10.07
N ASN A 44 2.94 1.54 -10.52
CA ASN A 44 3.26 1.60 -11.94
C ASN A 44 3.37 0.21 -12.56
N ALA A 45 3.92 -0.77 -11.84
CA ALA A 45 3.95 -2.16 -12.29
C ALA A 45 2.53 -2.73 -12.46
N ALA A 46 1.61 -2.44 -11.52
CA ALA A 46 0.22 -2.86 -11.62
C ALA A 46 -0.49 -2.22 -12.82
N ILE A 47 -0.32 -0.92 -13.03
CA ILE A 47 -0.88 -0.21 -14.19
C ILE A 47 -0.36 -0.83 -15.49
N ALA A 48 0.94 -1.10 -15.59
CA ALA A 48 1.54 -1.72 -16.76
C ALA A 48 0.98 -3.13 -17.04
N ARG A 49 0.74 -3.93 -16.00
CA ARG A 49 0.09 -5.24 -16.13
C ARG A 49 -1.34 -5.12 -16.71
N HIS A 50 -2.11 -4.15 -16.23
CA HIS A 50 -3.46 -3.90 -16.71
C HIS A 50 -3.48 -3.46 -18.18
N VAL A 51 -2.51 -2.65 -18.60
CA VAL A 51 -2.37 -2.26 -20.02
C VAL A 51 -2.04 -3.49 -20.89
N ARG A 52 -1.08 -4.31 -20.47
CA ARG A 52 -0.72 -5.54 -21.19
C ARG A 52 -1.87 -6.54 -21.27
N ALA A 53 -2.68 -6.63 -20.23
CA ALA A 53 -3.88 -7.47 -20.17
C ALA A 53 -5.08 -6.85 -20.89
N LYS A 54 -4.94 -5.65 -21.46
CA LYS A 54 -6.01 -4.89 -22.15
C LYS A 54 -7.21 -4.54 -21.25
N SER A 55 -7.04 -4.54 -19.93
CA SER A 55 -8.05 -4.05 -18.99
C SER A 55 -8.00 -2.54 -18.79
N LEU A 56 -6.91 -1.90 -19.18
CA LEU A 56 -6.74 -0.45 -19.28
C LEU A 56 -6.17 -0.10 -20.65
N THR A 57 -6.67 0.98 -21.24
CA THR A 57 -6.04 1.61 -22.41
C THR A 57 -4.81 2.40 -21.98
N SER A 58 -3.91 2.70 -22.91
CA SER A 58 -2.74 3.57 -22.66
C SER A 58 -3.17 4.97 -22.17
N GLN A 59 -4.26 5.48 -22.71
CA GLN A 59 -4.81 6.78 -22.30
C GLN A 59 -5.33 6.75 -20.86
N GLN A 60 -6.08 5.70 -20.49
CA GLN A 60 -6.55 5.50 -19.12
C GLN A 60 -5.37 5.36 -18.15
N ALA A 61 -4.33 4.61 -18.52
CA ALA A 61 -3.13 4.44 -17.72
C ALA A 61 -2.40 5.78 -17.48
N THR A 62 -2.29 6.62 -18.50
CA THR A 62 -1.70 7.95 -18.37
C THR A 62 -2.49 8.82 -17.40
N GLY A 63 -3.83 8.81 -17.47
CA GLY A 63 -4.71 9.52 -16.55
C GLY A 63 -4.55 9.06 -15.10
N LEU A 64 -4.53 7.74 -14.88
CA LEU A 64 -4.32 7.15 -13.55
C LEU A 64 -2.96 7.51 -12.96
N THR A 65 -1.92 7.43 -13.77
CA THR A 65 -0.56 7.78 -13.34
C THR A 65 -0.46 9.25 -12.94
N THR A 66 -1.10 10.15 -13.69
CA THR A 66 -1.12 11.59 -13.40
C THR A 66 -1.86 11.86 -12.09
N GLU A 67 -3.01 11.25 -11.89
CA GLU A 67 -3.80 11.38 -10.66
C GLU A 67 -3.04 10.85 -9.45
N ALA A 68 -2.49 9.64 -9.55
CA ALA A 68 -1.72 9.02 -8.48
C ALA A 68 -0.47 9.83 -8.13
N ARG A 69 0.25 10.37 -9.12
CA ARG A 69 1.42 11.22 -8.88
C ARG A 69 1.08 12.46 -8.06
N LYS A 70 -0.05 13.08 -8.37
CA LYS A 70 -0.54 14.24 -7.62
C LYS A 70 -0.83 13.90 -6.16
N ASP A 71 -1.49 12.78 -5.93
CA ASP A 71 -1.79 12.32 -4.56
C ASP A 71 -0.51 11.99 -3.79
N PHE A 72 0.47 11.35 -4.43
CA PHE A 72 1.76 11.00 -3.81
C PHE A 72 2.55 12.21 -3.32
N GLU A 73 2.32 13.41 -3.86
CA GLU A 73 2.92 14.65 -3.37
C GLU A 73 2.50 14.96 -1.92
N SER A 74 1.30 14.52 -1.53
CA SER A 74 0.75 14.73 -0.19
C SER A 74 0.96 13.56 0.76
N PHE A 75 1.37 12.39 0.26
CA PHE A 75 1.56 11.21 1.09
C PHE A 75 2.86 11.27 1.90
N CYS A 76 2.80 10.74 3.12
CA CYS A 76 3.99 10.50 3.92
C CYS A 76 4.70 9.25 3.39
N ARG A 77 5.81 9.43 2.70
CA ARG A 77 6.58 8.32 2.14
C ARG A 77 7.66 7.88 3.12
N VAL A 78 7.59 6.63 3.57
CA VAL A 78 8.64 6.03 4.38
C VAL A 78 9.92 5.95 3.54
N VAL A 79 11.04 6.36 4.11
CA VAL A 79 12.33 6.38 3.43
C VAL A 79 13.05 5.06 3.65
N TRP A 80 13.68 4.53 2.59
CA TRP A 80 14.57 3.38 2.71
C TRP A 80 15.79 3.76 3.52
N ASN A 81 16.00 3.07 4.66
CA ASN A 81 17.16 3.25 5.52
C ASN A 81 17.48 1.94 6.25
N GLU A 82 18.53 1.95 7.05
CA GLU A 82 18.97 0.77 7.81
C GLU A 82 17.87 0.22 8.73
N MET A 83 17.11 1.10 9.36
CA MET A 83 16.01 0.69 10.26
C MET A 83 14.91 -0.05 9.50
N LEU A 84 14.55 0.41 8.32
CA LEU A 84 13.59 -0.27 7.46
C LEU A 84 14.10 -1.65 7.03
N GLU A 85 15.35 -1.73 6.57
CA GLU A 85 15.97 -2.99 6.19
C GLU A 85 16.02 -3.98 7.35
N THR A 86 16.44 -3.55 8.53
CA THR A 86 16.50 -4.38 9.74
C THR A 86 15.11 -4.88 10.14
N THR A 87 14.12 -4.02 10.13
CA THR A 87 12.73 -4.37 10.46
C THR A 87 12.16 -5.38 9.46
N ALA A 88 12.34 -5.13 8.16
CA ALA A 88 11.88 -6.04 7.11
C ALA A 88 12.59 -7.40 7.18
N THR A 89 13.88 -7.42 7.49
CA THR A 89 14.67 -8.66 7.68
C THR A 89 14.13 -9.49 8.84
N ARG A 90 13.79 -8.85 9.95
CA ARG A 90 13.14 -9.54 11.08
C ARG A 90 11.81 -10.15 10.66
N LEU A 91 10.97 -9.39 9.97
CA LEU A 91 9.64 -9.85 9.55
C LEU A 91 9.71 -11.02 8.58
N VAL A 92 10.59 -10.95 7.59
CA VAL A 92 10.81 -12.05 6.62
C VAL A 92 11.29 -13.33 7.32
N SER A 93 12.08 -13.20 8.38
CA SER A 93 12.59 -14.35 9.16
C SER A 93 11.52 -14.94 10.07
N GLN A 94 10.59 -14.14 10.55
CA GLN A 94 9.59 -14.53 11.54
C GLN A 94 8.28 -15.03 10.92
N TYR A 95 7.90 -14.48 9.76
CA TYR A 95 6.62 -14.76 9.11
C TYR A 95 6.79 -15.21 7.66
N PRO A 96 5.81 -15.96 7.11
CA PRO A 96 5.83 -16.39 5.70
C PRO A 96 5.43 -15.22 4.77
N LEU A 97 6.25 -14.19 4.71
CA LEU A 97 6.05 -13.00 3.88
C LEU A 97 6.99 -13.00 2.68
N SER A 98 6.51 -12.52 1.54
CA SER A 98 7.38 -12.16 0.42
C SER A 98 8.25 -10.97 0.80
N THR A 99 9.32 -10.74 0.04
CA THR A 99 10.20 -9.57 0.24
C THR A 99 9.40 -8.26 0.20
N LEU A 100 8.52 -8.09 -0.79
CA LEU A 100 7.72 -6.86 -0.92
C LEU A 100 6.72 -6.70 0.23
N ASP A 101 6.06 -7.77 0.64
CA ASP A 101 5.12 -7.73 1.77
C ASP A 101 5.83 -7.40 3.09
N ALA A 102 7.04 -7.92 3.29
CA ALA A 102 7.87 -7.55 4.44
C ALA A 102 8.25 -6.07 4.44
N ILE A 103 8.57 -5.51 3.27
CA ILE A 103 8.84 -4.07 3.13
C ILE A 103 7.58 -3.26 3.42
N GLN A 104 6.42 -3.69 2.94
CA GLN A 104 5.14 -3.01 3.22
C GLN A 104 4.84 -3.01 4.72
N LEU A 105 4.93 -4.16 5.37
CA LEU A 105 4.64 -4.26 6.81
C LEU A 105 5.64 -3.48 7.65
N ALA A 106 6.93 -3.59 7.35
CA ALA A 106 7.98 -2.82 8.02
C ALA A 106 7.75 -1.30 7.88
N SER A 107 7.38 -0.86 6.67
CA SER A 107 7.06 0.54 6.41
C SER A 107 5.85 1.00 7.22
N GLY A 108 4.82 0.16 7.31
CA GLY A 108 3.65 0.43 8.14
C GLY A 108 4.01 0.64 9.61
N LEU A 109 4.87 -0.23 10.15
CA LEU A 109 5.36 -0.10 11.54
C LEU A 109 6.15 1.20 11.75
N LEU A 110 7.09 1.49 10.86
CA LEU A 110 7.96 2.67 10.98
C LEU A 110 7.23 3.98 10.72
N SER A 111 6.14 3.97 9.96
CA SER A 111 5.30 5.15 9.71
C SER A 111 4.55 5.63 10.96
N LYS A 112 4.48 4.79 12.01
CA LYS A 112 3.68 5.05 13.23
C LYS A 112 2.21 5.32 12.91
N ALA A 113 1.69 4.67 11.88
CA ALA A 113 0.29 4.80 11.51
C ALA A 113 -0.63 4.17 12.57
N ASP A 114 -1.80 4.76 12.73
CA ASP A 114 -2.85 4.23 13.62
C ASP A 114 -3.51 2.99 13.02
N LEU A 115 -3.46 2.87 11.69
CA LEU A 115 -4.14 1.85 10.94
C LEU A 115 -3.27 1.33 9.79
N PHE A 116 -3.18 0.02 9.64
CA PHE A 116 -2.57 -0.66 8.50
C PHE A 116 -3.67 -1.20 7.60
N VAL A 117 -3.68 -0.81 6.33
CA VAL A 117 -4.71 -1.20 5.36
C VAL A 117 -4.09 -2.03 4.25
N THR A 118 -4.62 -3.21 4.02
CA THR A 118 -4.21 -4.11 2.94
C THR A 118 -5.43 -4.77 2.29
N SER A 119 -5.28 -5.23 1.06
CA SER A 119 -6.25 -6.09 0.38
C SER A 119 -5.72 -7.52 0.23
N ASP A 120 -4.49 -7.75 0.66
CA ASP A 120 -3.87 -9.07 0.67
C ASP A 120 -4.17 -9.76 2.00
N ARG A 121 -4.97 -10.84 1.95
CA ARG A 121 -5.37 -11.56 3.15
C ARG A 121 -4.18 -12.20 3.87
N GLY A 122 -3.21 -12.71 3.13
CA GLY A 122 -1.99 -13.29 3.73
C GLY A 122 -1.19 -12.25 4.49
N LEU A 123 -0.99 -11.07 3.90
CA LEU A 123 -0.34 -9.94 4.56
C LEU A 123 -1.17 -9.46 5.77
N PHE A 124 -2.48 -9.38 5.65
CA PHE A 124 -3.37 -9.01 6.75
C PHE A 124 -3.20 -9.92 7.96
N GLU A 125 -3.17 -11.25 7.76
CA GLU A 125 -3.03 -12.21 8.85
C GLU A 125 -1.72 -12.04 9.63
N GLU A 126 -0.64 -11.66 8.97
CA GLU A 126 0.63 -11.40 9.64
C GLU A 126 0.69 -9.99 10.23
N ALA A 127 0.17 -8.99 9.50
CA ALA A 127 0.17 -7.61 9.96
C ALA A 127 -0.58 -7.43 11.28
N ARG A 128 -1.72 -8.11 11.46
CA ARG A 128 -2.53 -8.00 12.68
C ARG A 128 -1.79 -8.46 13.95
N LYS A 129 -0.70 -9.20 13.82
CA LYS A 129 0.14 -9.65 14.93
C LYS A 129 1.18 -8.60 15.34
N GLU A 130 1.47 -7.65 14.46
CA GLU A 130 2.54 -6.68 14.61
C GLU A 130 2.02 -5.25 14.82
N VAL A 131 0.94 -4.88 14.15
CA VAL A 131 0.40 -3.53 14.22
C VAL A 131 -0.76 -3.43 15.20
N ARG A 132 -1.01 -2.20 15.69
CA ARG A 132 -2.09 -1.94 16.65
C ARG A 132 -3.48 -2.26 16.05
N LYS A 133 -3.69 -1.90 14.79
CA LYS A 133 -4.93 -2.14 14.08
C LYS A 133 -4.67 -2.39 12.61
N ALA A 134 -5.18 -3.49 12.08
CA ALA A 134 -5.15 -3.81 10.66
C ALA A 134 -6.56 -3.97 10.12
N VAL A 135 -6.77 -3.59 8.86
CA VAL A 135 -8.02 -3.77 8.13
C VAL A 135 -7.71 -4.37 6.76
N CYS A 136 -8.53 -5.33 6.35
CA CYS A 136 -8.51 -5.90 5.01
C CYS A 136 -9.71 -5.34 4.22
N VAL A 137 -9.45 -4.71 3.06
CA VAL A 137 -10.47 -4.12 2.19
C VAL A 137 -10.57 -4.81 0.83
#